data_c801b26af666318ba749c772f594e255
#
_entry.id   c801b26af666318ba749c772f594e255
#
_cell.length_a   1.000
_cell.length_b   1.000
_cell.length_c   1.000
_cell.angle_alpha   90.00
_cell.angle_beta   90.00
_cell.angle_gamma   90.00
#
_symmetry.space_group_name_H-M   'P 1'
#
loop_
_entity.id
_entity.type
_entity.pdbx_description
1 polymer ?
#
loop_
_entity_poly.entity_id
_entity_poly.type
_entity_poly.pdbx_seq_one_letter_code
_entity_poly.pdbx_strand_id
1 'polypeptide(L)'
;MIHNSSVIDKKAKLGNNVKIGPFCYIGPNVELQQNVELISNVHIEGNTKIGKGTKIFPFASIGTMPQDLKFKGETNSVLIGENNIIREYVTINPGTEGGGGKTIIGNNCLFMISSHIAHD
;
A
#
# COMPACT_ATOMS: atom_id res chain seq x y z
N MET A 1 9.06 13.45 -6.72
CA MET A 1 8.31 13.95 -7.90
C MET A 1 7.00 13.22 -8.02
N ILE A 2 5.94 13.95 -8.30
CA ILE A 2 4.60 13.38 -8.40
C ILE A 2 4.04 13.69 -9.78
N HIS A 3 3.66 12.65 -10.53
CA HIS A 3 3.09 12.84 -11.86
C HIS A 3 1.69 13.45 -11.74
N ASN A 4 1.37 14.41 -12.60
CA ASN A 4 0.13 15.17 -12.49
C ASN A 4 -1.13 14.36 -12.83
N SER A 5 -1.01 13.19 -13.44
CA SER A 5 -2.16 12.32 -13.70
C SER A 5 -2.59 11.52 -12.47
N SER A 6 -1.79 11.52 -11.41
CA SER A 6 -2.10 10.75 -10.22
C SER A 6 -3.03 11.50 -9.29
N VAL A 7 -3.92 10.77 -8.62
CA VAL A 7 -4.88 11.33 -7.67
C VAL A 7 -4.37 11.03 -6.27
N ILE A 8 -3.98 12.06 -5.56
CA ILE A 8 -3.46 11.94 -4.20
C ILE A 8 -4.34 12.77 -3.28
N ASP A 9 -4.97 12.10 -2.32
CA ASP A 9 -5.80 12.82 -1.36
C ASP A 9 -4.92 13.78 -0.55
N LYS A 10 -5.41 14.98 -0.34
CA LYS A 10 -4.62 16.00 0.37
C LYS A 10 -4.34 15.65 1.83
N LYS A 11 -5.05 14.68 2.39
CA LYS A 11 -4.78 14.21 3.74
C LYS A 11 -3.69 13.14 3.79
N ALA A 12 -3.30 12.59 2.64
CA ALA A 12 -2.23 11.61 2.60
C ALA A 12 -0.91 12.24 3.05
N LYS A 13 -0.09 11.46 3.74
CA LYS A 13 1.20 11.94 4.24
C LYS A 13 2.31 11.38 3.37
N LEU A 14 3.09 12.28 2.77
CA LEU A 14 4.19 11.90 1.89
C LEU A 14 5.50 12.38 2.48
N GLY A 15 6.45 11.47 2.65
CA GLY A 15 7.79 11.82 3.13
C GLY A 15 8.64 12.46 2.05
N ASN A 16 9.90 12.75 2.40
CA ASN A 16 10.84 13.37 1.48
C ASN A 16 11.19 12.42 0.33
N ASN A 17 11.35 12.98 -0.87
CA ASN A 17 11.78 12.24 -2.06
C ASN A 17 10.86 11.10 -2.45
N VAL A 18 9.59 11.17 -2.09
CA VAL A 18 8.60 10.22 -2.59
C VAL A 18 8.40 10.46 -4.08
N LYS A 19 8.43 9.38 -4.87
CA LYS A 19 8.23 9.45 -6.32
C LYS A 19 6.97 8.71 -6.67
N ILE A 20 6.04 9.38 -7.34
CA ILE A 20 4.77 8.78 -7.75
C ILE A 20 4.63 8.97 -9.26
N GLY A 21 4.72 7.87 -10.00
CA GLY A 21 4.54 7.86 -11.44
C GLY A 21 3.08 8.06 -11.84
N PRO A 22 2.76 7.91 -13.12
CA PRO A 22 1.42 8.23 -13.62
C PRO A 22 0.34 7.25 -13.16
N PHE A 23 -0.89 7.77 -13.10
CA PHE A 23 -2.11 6.99 -12.88
C PHE A 23 -2.14 6.22 -11.57
N CYS A 24 -1.55 6.80 -10.50
CA CYS A 24 -1.64 6.23 -9.16
C CYS A 24 -2.81 6.86 -8.40
N TYR A 25 -3.35 6.11 -7.45
CA TYR A 25 -4.34 6.63 -6.50
C TYR A 25 -3.85 6.43 -5.08
N ILE A 26 -3.85 7.50 -4.29
CA ILE A 26 -3.42 7.47 -2.89
C ILE A 26 -4.54 8.03 -2.04
N GLY A 27 -5.10 7.21 -1.16
CA GLY A 27 -6.21 7.61 -0.30
C GLY A 27 -5.81 8.47 0.89
N PRO A 28 -6.80 8.97 1.66
CA PRO A 28 -6.56 9.98 2.70
C PRO A 28 -5.80 9.47 3.94
N ASN A 29 -5.91 8.19 4.25
CA ASN A 29 -5.28 7.63 5.45
C ASN A 29 -4.00 6.87 5.12
N VAL A 30 -3.39 7.18 4.00
CA VAL A 30 -2.16 6.53 3.54
C VAL A 30 -0.97 7.38 3.93
N GLU A 31 0.09 6.73 4.42
CA GLU A 31 1.36 7.38 4.68
C GLU A 31 2.46 6.67 3.88
N LEU A 32 3.17 7.43 3.05
CA LEU A 32 4.34 6.94 2.32
C LEU A 32 5.56 7.61 2.93
N GLN A 33 6.48 6.82 3.47
CA GLN A 33 7.68 7.37 4.09
C GLN A 33 8.71 7.75 3.04
N GLN A 34 9.83 8.31 3.47
CA GLN A 34 10.82 8.89 2.54
C GLN A 34 11.31 7.84 1.53
N ASN A 35 11.61 8.30 0.34
CA ASN A 35 12.17 7.50 -0.75
C ASN A 35 11.28 6.35 -1.23
N VAL A 36 10.00 6.35 -0.89
CA VAL A 36 9.07 5.38 -1.47
C VAL A 36 8.85 5.74 -2.93
N GLU A 37 8.83 4.73 -3.79
CA GLU A 37 8.62 4.93 -5.23
C GLU A 37 7.48 4.07 -5.74
N LEU A 38 6.51 4.72 -6.38
CA LEU A 38 5.42 4.05 -7.10
C LEU A 38 5.66 4.23 -8.58
N ILE A 39 5.81 3.13 -9.32
CA ILE A 39 6.20 3.22 -10.74
C ILE A 39 5.07 3.81 -11.58
N SER A 40 3.90 3.20 -11.56
CA SER A 40 2.69 3.70 -12.22
C SER A 40 1.52 2.80 -11.88
N ASN A 41 0.29 3.31 -12.04
CA ASN A 41 -0.91 2.48 -11.90
C ASN A 41 -0.97 1.70 -10.59
N VAL A 42 -0.58 2.33 -9.49
CA VAL A 42 -0.61 1.73 -8.16
C VAL A 42 -1.80 2.31 -7.40
N HIS A 43 -2.55 1.46 -6.74
CA HIS A 43 -3.71 1.86 -5.94
C HIS A 43 -3.44 1.56 -4.46
N ILE A 44 -3.45 2.60 -3.64
CA ILE A 44 -3.22 2.46 -2.20
C ILE A 44 -4.33 3.19 -1.45
N GLU A 45 -5.02 2.47 -0.61
CA GLU A 45 -6.11 3.04 0.19
C GLU A 45 -6.11 2.49 1.61
N GLY A 46 -7.11 2.87 2.40
CA GLY A 46 -7.26 2.41 3.77
C GLY A 46 -6.18 2.98 4.68
N ASN A 47 -6.10 2.44 5.89
CA ASN A 47 -5.07 2.83 6.87
C ASN A 47 -3.78 2.09 6.55
N THR A 48 -3.00 2.64 5.64
CA THR A 48 -1.83 1.96 5.10
C THR A 48 -0.59 2.82 5.30
N LYS A 49 0.44 2.24 5.90
CA LYS A 49 1.74 2.89 6.07
C LYS A 49 2.80 2.10 5.34
N ILE A 50 3.55 2.76 4.47
CA ILE A 50 4.59 2.11 3.67
C ILE A 50 5.94 2.68 4.08
N GLY A 51 6.83 1.79 4.53
CA GLY A 51 8.14 2.15 5.06
C GLY A 51 9.10 2.65 3.99
N LYS A 52 10.10 3.39 4.42
CA LYS A 52 11.03 4.08 3.52
C LYS A 52 11.70 3.12 2.54
N GLY A 53 11.99 3.63 1.34
CA GLY A 53 12.73 2.90 0.33
C GLY A 53 11.96 1.78 -0.36
N THR A 54 10.70 1.58 -0.04
CA THR A 54 9.88 0.56 -0.68
C THR A 54 9.53 0.98 -2.11
N LYS A 55 9.63 0.04 -3.03
CA LYS A 55 9.34 0.27 -4.44
C LYS A 55 8.17 -0.60 -4.87
N ILE A 56 7.18 0.03 -5.50
CA ILE A 56 5.93 -0.65 -5.86
C ILE A 56 5.72 -0.56 -7.36
N PHE A 57 5.52 -1.70 -7.99
CA PHE A 57 5.41 -1.85 -9.44
C PHE A 57 3.96 -1.75 -9.93
N PRO A 58 3.75 -1.57 -11.24
CA PRO A 58 2.42 -1.28 -11.77
C PRO A 58 1.36 -2.33 -11.44
N PHE A 59 0.15 -1.83 -11.24
CA PHE A 59 -1.06 -2.62 -11.00
C PHE A 59 -1.07 -3.36 -9.67
N ALA A 60 -0.22 -2.95 -8.72
CA ALA A 60 -0.33 -3.44 -7.34
C ALA A 60 -1.49 -2.72 -6.65
N SER A 61 -2.16 -3.43 -5.75
CA SER A 61 -3.30 -2.91 -5.00
C SER A 61 -3.06 -3.17 -3.52
N ILE A 62 -2.97 -2.13 -2.73
CA ILE A 62 -2.60 -2.23 -1.32
C ILE A 62 -3.65 -1.55 -0.45
N GLY A 63 -4.07 -2.24 0.60
CA GLY A 63 -5.01 -1.68 1.56
C GLY A 63 -6.46 -1.72 1.10
N THR A 64 -6.75 -2.39 -0.01
CA THR A 64 -8.11 -2.52 -0.49
C THR A 64 -8.91 -3.46 0.42
N MET A 65 -10.24 -3.32 0.36
CA MET A 65 -11.13 -4.11 1.21
C MET A 65 -10.84 -5.61 1.07
N PRO A 66 -10.72 -6.35 2.20
CA PRO A 66 -10.47 -7.78 2.14
C PRO A 66 -11.61 -8.54 1.45
N GLN A 67 -11.24 -9.63 0.76
CA GLN A 67 -12.21 -10.52 0.14
C GLN A 67 -12.75 -11.53 1.16
N ASP A 68 -13.01 -11.11 2.36
CA ASP A 68 -13.47 -11.96 3.46
C ASP A 68 -14.88 -11.59 3.83
N LEU A 69 -15.77 -12.58 3.80
CA LEU A 69 -17.18 -12.35 4.16
C LEU A 69 -17.34 -11.91 5.61
N LYS A 70 -16.34 -12.10 6.45
CA LYS A 70 -16.35 -11.64 7.84
C LYS A 70 -16.03 -10.16 7.96
N PHE A 71 -15.52 -9.53 6.90
CA PHE A 71 -15.17 -8.12 6.97
C PHE A 71 -16.43 -7.26 7.09
N LYS A 72 -16.47 -6.42 8.12
CA LYS A 72 -17.64 -5.59 8.43
C LYS A 72 -17.29 -4.10 8.47
N GLY A 73 -16.24 -3.69 7.77
CA GLY A 73 -15.82 -2.30 7.78
C GLY A 73 -15.07 -1.90 9.03
N GLU A 74 -14.45 -2.85 9.72
CA GLU A 74 -13.70 -2.58 10.94
C GLU A 74 -12.54 -1.60 10.67
N THR A 75 -12.11 -0.92 11.72
CA THR A 75 -10.87 -0.15 11.67
C THR A 75 -9.71 -1.14 11.59
N ASN A 76 -9.07 -1.18 10.45
CA ASN A 76 -7.97 -2.09 10.22
C ASN A 76 -6.85 -1.38 9.49
N SER A 77 -5.68 -2.02 9.38
CA SER A 77 -4.50 -1.37 8.81
C SER A 77 -3.59 -2.34 8.10
N VAL A 78 -2.76 -1.75 7.23
CA VAL A 78 -1.63 -2.44 6.59
C VAL A 78 -0.38 -1.69 6.98
N LEU A 79 0.60 -2.38 7.56
CA LEU A 79 1.88 -1.79 7.93
C LEU A 79 2.96 -2.51 7.15
N ILE A 80 3.61 -1.79 6.24
CA ILE A 80 4.68 -2.33 5.40
C ILE A 80 5.99 -1.72 5.86
N GLY A 81 6.98 -2.56 6.18
CA GLY A 81 8.28 -2.11 6.62
C GLY A 81 9.11 -1.49 5.52
N GLU A 82 10.42 -1.45 5.71
CA GLU A 82 11.34 -0.70 4.84
C GLU A 82 11.94 -1.55 3.74
N ASN A 83 12.28 -0.91 2.63
CA ASN A 83 13.06 -1.49 1.53
C ASN A 83 12.46 -2.77 0.95
N ASN A 84 11.14 -2.82 0.87
CA ASN A 84 10.43 -3.92 0.23
C ASN A 84 10.30 -3.67 -1.27
N ILE A 85 10.21 -4.76 -2.04
CA ILE A 85 9.93 -4.67 -3.47
C ILE A 85 8.62 -5.40 -3.70
N ILE A 86 7.63 -4.65 -4.18
CA ILE A 86 6.28 -5.17 -4.42
C ILE A 86 6.04 -5.14 -5.92
N ARG A 87 6.06 -6.32 -6.55
CA ARG A 87 5.99 -6.42 -8.00
C ARG A 87 4.55 -6.28 -8.52
N GLU A 88 4.42 -6.42 -9.85
CA GLU A 88 3.17 -6.20 -10.54
C GLU A 88 2.06 -7.13 -10.06
N TYR A 89 0.84 -6.60 -10.02
CA TYR A 89 -0.37 -7.35 -9.66
C TYR A 89 -0.36 -7.96 -8.26
N VAL A 90 0.54 -7.50 -7.39
CA VAL A 90 0.51 -7.92 -5.99
C VAL A 90 -0.69 -7.26 -5.31
N THR A 91 -1.41 -8.01 -4.49
CA THR A 91 -2.50 -7.47 -3.69
C THR A 91 -2.22 -7.69 -2.21
N ILE A 92 -2.44 -6.66 -1.41
CA ILE A 92 -2.24 -6.72 0.04
C ILE A 92 -3.48 -6.15 0.70
N ASN A 93 -4.20 -6.97 1.46
CA ASN A 93 -5.41 -6.55 2.14
C ASN A 93 -5.15 -6.22 3.60
N PRO A 94 -5.92 -5.30 4.19
CA PRO A 94 -5.79 -5.00 5.61
C PRO A 94 -6.33 -6.14 6.46
N GLY A 95 -5.94 -6.17 7.73
CA GLY A 95 -6.42 -7.19 8.65
C GLY A 95 -7.89 -7.01 8.99
N THR A 96 -8.51 -8.08 9.50
CA THR A 96 -9.87 -8.03 10.01
C THR A 96 -9.85 -7.99 11.53
N GLU A 97 -10.96 -7.55 12.13
CA GLU A 97 -11.06 -7.46 13.57
C GLU A 97 -10.85 -8.84 14.22
N GLY A 98 -11.43 -9.87 13.64
CA GLY A 98 -11.30 -11.24 14.15
C GLY A 98 -9.89 -11.79 14.05
N GLY A 99 -9.06 -11.25 13.15
CA GLY A 99 -7.68 -11.71 12.94
C GLY A 99 -6.65 -10.75 13.51
N GLY A 100 -7.05 -9.77 14.33
CA GLY A 100 -6.12 -8.84 14.94
C GLY A 100 -6.14 -7.44 14.35
N GLY A 101 -6.86 -7.22 13.26
CA GLY A 101 -7.04 -5.90 12.68
C GLY A 101 -5.86 -5.36 11.91
N LYS A 102 -4.79 -6.14 11.71
CA LYS A 102 -3.57 -5.65 11.04
C LYS A 102 -3.00 -6.69 10.09
N THR A 103 -2.45 -6.19 8.98
CA THR A 103 -1.55 -6.96 8.13
C THR A 103 -0.19 -6.31 8.24
N ILE A 104 0.81 -7.06 8.68
CA ILE A 104 2.15 -6.52 8.94
C ILE A 104 3.17 -7.24 8.05
N ILE A 105 3.93 -6.43 7.31
CA ILE A 105 4.99 -6.93 6.43
C ILE A 105 6.31 -6.36 6.94
N GLY A 106 7.32 -7.22 7.09
CA GLY A 106 8.62 -6.82 7.57
C GLY A 106 9.43 -6.03 6.55
N ASN A 107 10.75 -6.06 6.70
CA ASN A 107 11.67 -5.30 5.85
C ASN A 107 12.34 -6.20 4.82
N ASN A 108 12.81 -5.61 3.73
CA ASN A 108 13.65 -6.27 2.73
C ASN A 108 13.01 -7.51 2.11
N CYS A 109 11.69 -7.50 1.94
CA CYS A 109 10.95 -8.59 1.32
C CYS A 109 10.76 -8.34 -0.16
N LEU A 110 10.68 -9.43 -0.94
CA LEU A 110 10.33 -9.38 -2.36
C LEU A 110 9.02 -10.14 -2.56
N PHE A 111 8.01 -9.42 -3.03
CA PHE A 111 6.71 -10.03 -3.37
C PHE A 111 6.66 -10.21 -4.87
N MET A 112 6.64 -11.47 -5.29
CA MET A 112 6.68 -11.83 -6.70
C MET A 112 5.40 -11.41 -7.42
N ILE A 113 5.47 -11.35 -8.75
CA ILE A 113 4.34 -10.95 -9.59
C ILE A 113 3.10 -11.78 -9.23
N SER A 114 1.97 -11.10 -9.08
CA SER A 114 0.66 -11.69 -8.80
C SER A 114 0.54 -12.38 -7.43
N SER A 115 1.48 -12.17 -6.52
CA SER A 115 1.32 -12.73 -5.18
C SER A 115 0.20 -12.00 -4.44
N HIS A 116 -0.41 -12.69 -3.49
CA HIS A 116 -1.51 -12.13 -2.71
C HIS A 116 -1.21 -12.28 -1.22
N ILE A 117 -1.25 -11.15 -0.51
CA ILE A 117 -1.12 -11.13 0.94
C ILE A 117 -2.52 -10.91 1.49
N ALA A 118 -3.09 -11.98 2.03
CA ALA A 118 -4.41 -11.89 2.62
C ALA A 118 -4.35 -11.09 3.92
N HIS A 119 -5.53 -10.74 4.41
CA HIS A 119 -5.65 -10.06 5.70
C HIS A 119 -5.12 -10.98 6.82
N ASP A 120 -4.60 -10.36 7.85
CA ASP A 120 -4.10 -11.06 9.05
C ASP A 120 -2.95 -11.99 8.72
#